data_109851b82222d0218515de76543553aa
#
_entry.id   109851b82222d0218515de76543553aa
#
_cell.length_a   1.000
_cell.length_b   1.000
_cell.length_c   1.000
_cell.angle_alpha   90.00
_cell.angle_beta   90.00
_cell.angle_gamma   90.00
#
_symmetry.space_group_name_H-M   'P 1'
#
loop_
_entity.id
_entity.type
_entity.pdbx_description
1 polymer ?
#
loop_
_entity_poly.entity_id
_entity_poly.type
_entity_poly.pdbx_seq_one_letter_code
_entity_poly.pdbx_strand_id
1 'polypeptide(L)'
;MAQVRGSFEALYDNVDKDMALQAIMRGQLKELPRVYTKYFNVRTSDRKFERVVTYVPFSETATKGEGETYTFDTLRQGYTKDFTHTTAGLGFEVTQEAFEDDAENVITQAGTWLAFAARYLEEGRAANPLNNGFGTETTPDGLSLFNTAHILKGGGTAKNRLSTDADLSASSLAQAMIDTQTDQKDEAGHLAAPITSWKLVIPPALEFTADRIVNSVLLPGTADNDRNPIKSLRTWDVIVNPRLTDTDAWFLIAGNKSQHGLTFYRRIPITVEPMDKDPKTKNRIITTRHRFSIGAWTWIGTFGTQGA
;
A
#
# COMPACT_ATOMS: atom_id res chain seq x y z
N MET A 1 -5.12 -6.87 55.33
CA MET A 1 -5.29 -6.66 53.86
C MET A 1 -5.29 -5.17 53.47
N ALA A 2 -4.58 -4.32 54.19
CA ALA A 2 -4.49 -2.87 53.88
C ALA A 2 -3.10 -2.44 53.35
N GLN A 3 -2.16 -3.37 53.21
CA GLN A 3 -0.78 -3.05 52.79
C GLN A 3 -0.50 -3.19 51.28
N VAL A 4 -1.45 -3.70 50.51
CA VAL A 4 -1.24 -3.90 49.06
C VAL A 4 -1.65 -2.67 48.22
N ARG A 5 -2.51 -1.80 48.72
CA ARG A 5 -2.89 -0.56 48.04
C ARG A 5 -1.79 0.50 48.04
N GLY A 6 -1.09 0.69 49.14
CA GLY A 6 -0.03 1.70 49.24
C GLY A 6 1.26 1.37 48.47
N SER A 7 1.51 0.10 48.14
CA SER A 7 2.66 -0.29 47.35
C SER A 7 2.44 -0.13 45.83
N PHE A 8 1.19 -0.12 45.36
CA PHE A 8 0.89 0.14 43.97
C PHE A 8 0.83 1.64 43.66
N GLU A 9 0.37 2.48 44.58
CA GLU A 9 0.38 3.94 44.42
C GLU A 9 1.81 4.51 44.41
N ALA A 10 2.74 3.93 45.17
CA ALA A 10 4.15 4.36 45.17
C ALA A 10 4.92 3.96 43.88
N LEU A 11 4.45 2.97 43.15
CA LEU A 11 5.04 2.54 41.85
C LEU A 11 4.55 3.36 40.64
N TYR A 12 3.53 4.17 40.82
CA TYR A 12 2.97 5.03 39.79
C TYR A 12 3.29 6.51 40.03
N ASP A 13 4.57 6.81 40.19
CA ASP A 13 5.03 8.18 40.03
C ASP A 13 4.81 8.63 38.56
N ASN A 14 4.67 9.92 38.32
CA ASN A 14 4.28 10.49 37.01
C ASN A 14 5.11 9.96 35.82
N VAL A 15 6.36 9.59 36.07
CA VAL A 15 7.27 9.01 35.06
C VAL A 15 6.84 7.59 34.65
N ASP A 16 6.32 6.79 35.60
CA ASP A 16 5.92 5.40 35.31
C ASP A 16 4.61 5.34 34.51
N LYS A 17 3.67 6.26 34.74
CA LYS A 17 2.43 6.37 33.95
C LYS A 17 2.72 6.75 32.49
N ASP A 18 3.67 7.65 32.24
CA ASP A 18 4.09 8.05 30.89
C ASP A 18 4.73 6.87 30.14
N MET A 19 5.59 6.12 30.81
CA MET A 19 6.22 4.93 30.24
C MET A 19 5.21 3.81 29.97
N ALA A 20 4.27 3.59 30.89
CA ALA A 20 3.21 2.60 30.74
C ALA A 20 2.30 2.94 29.55
N LEU A 21 1.87 4.20 29.41
CA LEU A 21 1.05 4.65 28.30
C LEU A 21 1.77 4.47 26.96
N GLN A 22 3.04 4.85 26.85
CA GLN A 22 3.85 4.62 25.66
C GLN A 22 4.01 3.13 25.32
N ALA A 23 4.18 2.28 26.33
CA ALA A 23 4.30 0.84 26.16
C ALA A 23 2.99 0.23 25.62
N ILE A 24 1.85 0.65 26.17
CA ILE A 24 0.51 0.23 25.71
C ILE A 24 0.27 0.66 24.27
N MET A 25 0.53 1.91 23.92
CA MET A 25 0.36 2.41 22.56
C MET A 25 1.25 1.66 21.56
N ARG A 26 2.50 1.37 21.93
CA ARG A 26 3.41 0.56 21.09
C ARG A 26 2.93 -0.88 20.95
N GLY A 27 2.37 -1.45 22.01
CA GLY A 27 1.73 -2.78 21.98
C GLY A 27 0.56 -2.82 21.00
N GLN A 28 -0.38 -1.90 21.14
CA GLN A 28 -1.54 -1.78 20.26
C GLN A 28 -1.17 -1.55 18.79
N LEU A 29 -0.15 -0.74 18.51
CA LEU A 29 0.35 -0.54 17.16
C LEU A 29 0.92 -1.83 16.53
N LYS A 30 1.43 -2.77 17.31
CA LYS A 30 1.90 -4.08 16.81
C LYS A 30 0.73 -5.01 16.52
N GLU A 31 -0.31 -5.00 17.33
CA GLU A 31 -1.47 -5.88 17.20
C GLU A 31 -2.38 -5.51 16.04
N LEU A 32 -2.44 -4.21 15.68
CA LEU A 32 -3.26 -3.76 14.56
C LEU A 32 -2.71 -4.23 13.21
N PRO A 33 -3.47 -5.02 12.43
CA PRO A 33 -3.00 -5.53 11.16
C PRO A 33 -2.75 -4.40 10.17
N ARG A 34 -1.70 -4.56 9.36
CA ARG A 34 -1.35 -3.65 8.28
C ARG A 34 -1.66 -4.31 6.94
N VAL A 35 -2.85 -4.06 6.40
CA VAL A 35 -3.27 -4.65 5.14
C VAL A 35 -2.37 -4.18 3.99
N TYR A 36 -2.05 -2.88 3.94
CA TYR A 36 -1.24 -2.29 2.86
C TYR A 36 0.17 -2.91 2.74
N THR A 37 0.76 -3.41 3.83
CA THR A 37 2.10 -4.01 3.79
C THR A 37 2.16 -5.30 2.98
N LYS A 38 1.00 -5.91 2.73
CA LYS A 38 0.89 -7.12 1.91
C LYS A 38 1.15 -6.81 0.43
N TYR A 39 0.74 -5.63 -0.06
CA TYR A 39 0.84 -5.29 -1.48
C TYR A 39 1.68 -4.04 -1.79
N PHE A 40 2.06 -3.22 -0.80
CA PHE A 40 3.02 -2.13 -0.99
C PHE A 40 4.47 -2.57 -0.72
N ASN A 41 5.39 -1.94 -1.43
CA ASN A 41 6.80 -1.97 -1.12
C ASN A 41 7.09 -0.91 -0.04
N VAL A 42 7.22 -1.34 1.22
CA VAL A 42 7.46 -0.43 2.34
C VAL A 42 8.96 -0.18 2.46
N ARG A 43 9.37 1.08 2.35
CA ARG A 43 10.76 1.55 2.47
C ARG A 43 10.88 2.62 3.54
N THR A 44 12.03 2.69 4.20
CA THR A 44 12.39 3.79 5.08
C THR A 44 13.07 4.89 4.28
N SER A 45 12.92 6.15 4.71
CA SER A 45 13.53 7.31 4.10
C SER A 45 14.13 8.22 5.15
N ASP A 46 15.31 8.78 4.87
CA ASP A 46 15.98 9.80 5.70
C ASP A 46 16.03 11.17 5.03
N ARG A 47 15.50 11.29 3.82
CA ARG A 47 15.54 12.49 3.01
C ARG A 47 14.30 13.36 3.20
N LYS A 48 14.36 14.60 2.71
CA LYS A 48 13.20 15.51 2.70
C LYS A 48 12.11 15.02 1.75
N PHE A 49 12.50 14.46 0.62
CA PHE A 49 11.66 13.82 -0.39
C PHE A 49 12.47 12.68 -1.03
N GLU A 50 11.79 11.70 -1.61
CA GLU A 50 12.41 10.63 -2.38
C GLU A 50 12.15 10.86 -3.86
N ARG A 51 13.21 10.78 -4.66
CA ARG A 51 13.14 10.88 -6.12
C ARG A 51 13.47 9.53 -6.73
N VAL A 52 12.53 9.00 -7.50
CA VAL A 52 12.73 7.79 -8.30
C VAL A 52 12.86 8.23 -9.75
N VAL A 53 13.97 7.86 -10.36
CA VAL A 53 14.26 8.10 -11.78
C VAL A 53 14.26 6.75 -12.49
N THR A 54 13.48 6.61 -13.54
CA THR A 54 13.54 5.44 -14.42
C THR A 54 14.51 5.69 -15.57
N TYR A 55 15.00 4.64 -16.18
CA TYR A 55 15.83 4.69 -17.38
C TYR A 55 15.15 3.90 -18.48
N VAL A 56 15.29 4.37 -19.69
CA VAL A 56 14.83 3.63 -20.87
C VAL A 56 15.83 2.50 -21.11
N PRO A 57 15.40 1.24 -21.10
CA PRO A 57 16.27 0.12 -21.45
C PRO A 57 16.87 0.27 -22.84
N PHE A 58 17.98 -0.41 -23.09
CA PHE A 58 18.57 -0.45 -24.44
C PHE A 58 17.64 -1.21 -25.39
N SER A 59 17.75 -0.87 -26.68
CA SER A 59 17.11 -1.59 -27.76
C SER A 59 17.62 -3.03 -27.84
N GLU A 60 16.92 -3.87 -28.59
CA GLU A 60 17.37 -5.24 -28.85
C GLU A 60 18.75 -5.25 -29.53
N THR A 61 19.54 -6.26 -29.19
CA THR A 61 20.85 -6.46 -29.83
C THR A 61 20.69 -6.80 -31.31
N ALA A 62 21.37 -6.07 -32.17
CA ALA A 62 21.40 -6.38 -33.60
C ALA A 62 22.31 -7.59 -33.89
N THR A 63 21.93 -8.38 -34.89
CA THR A 63 22.83 -9.44 -35.39
C THR A 63 24.03 -8.79 -36.06
N LYS A 64 25.23 -9.25 -35.70
CA LYS A 64 26.51 -8.75 -36.21
C LYS A 64 27.17 -9.79 -37.12
N GLY A 65 27.49 -9.40 -38.35
CA GLY A 65 28.29 -10.23 -39.26
C GLY A 65 29.79 -10.22 -38.91
N GLU A 66 30.53 -11.11 -39.49
CA GLU A 66 31.99 -11.17 -39.33
C GLU A 66 32.62 -9.90 -39.91
N GLY A 67 33.47 -9.22 -39.14
CA GLY A 67 34.12 -7.97 -39.54
C GLY A 67 33.25 -6.72 -39.44
N GLU A 68 31.97 -6.80 -39.12
CA GLU A 68 31.09 -5.62 -38.92
C GLU A 68 31.35 -4.90 -37.60
N THR A 69 30.97 -3.64 -37.52
CA THR A 69 31.02 -2.84 -36.28
C THR A 69 29.85 -3.14 -35.38
N TYR A 70 30.02 -2.98 -34.07
CA TYR A 70 28.91 -3.05 -33.12
C TYR A 70 27.97 -1.88 -33.30
N THR A 71 26.66 -2.11 -33.10
CA THR A 71 25.66 -1.05 -32.95
C THR A 71 25.75 -0.50 -31.53
N PHE A 72 25.80 0.81 -31.40
CA PHE A 72 25.82 1.49 -30.11
C PHE A 72 24.48 2.15 -29.85
N ASP A 73 23.94 1.95 -28.65
CA ASP A 73 22.76 2.64 -28.14
C ASP A 73 23.18 3.61 -27.02
N THR A 74 22.34 4.60 -26.73
CA THR A 74 22.60 5.60 -25.70
C THR A 74 21.65 5.43 -24.53
N LEU A 75 22.19 5.50 -23.30
CA LEU A 75 21.37 5.50 -22.10
C LEU A 75 20.52 6.77 -22.05
N ARG A 76 19.19 6.60 -22.02
CA ARG A 76 18.23 7.70 -21.93
C ARG A 76 17.52 7.67 -20.59
N GLN A 77 17.35 8.86 -19.98
CA GLN A 77 16.54 8.99 -18.79
C GLN A 77 15.06 8.83 -19.16
N GLY A 78 14.35 8.00 -18.41
CA GLY A 78 12.91 7.81 -18.48
C GLY A 78 12.16 8.87 -17.68
N TYR A 79 11.14 8.45 -16.99
CA TYR A 79 10.31 9.30 -16.14
C TYR A 79 10.90 9.51 -14.74
N THR A 80 10.46 10.58 -14.09
CA THR A 80 10.85 10.90 -12.71
C THR A 80 9.62 11.08 -11.84
N LYS A 81 9.58 10.47 -10.67
CA LYS A 81 8.55 10.67 -9.65
C LYS A 81 9.18 11.14 -8.35
N ASP A 82 8.63 12.21 -7.80
CA ASP A 82 8.99 12.73 -6.49
C ASP A 82 7.92 12.33 -5.46
N PHE A 83 8.37 11.80 -4.33
CA PHE A 83 7.52 11.46 -3.18
C PHE A 83 7.78 12.46 -2.06
N THR A 84 6.89 13.41 -1.90
CA THR A 84 6.96 14.40 -0.82
C THR A 84 6.31 13.86 0.43
N HIS A 85 7.05 13.87 1.55
CA HIS A 85 6.55 13.34 2.80
C HIS A 85 5.58 14.31 3.48
N THR A 86 4.38 13.82 3.81
CA THR A 86 3.39 14.50 4.64
C THR A 86 3.59 14.15 6.10
N THR A 87 3.44 15.14 6.97
CA THR A 87 3.43 14.93 8.43
C THR A 87 1.98 14.83 8.89
N ALA A 88 1.69 13.85 9.70
CA ALA A 88 0.42 13.71 10.39
C ALA A 88 0.67 13.54 11.88
N GLY A 89 -0.25 14.02 12.67
CA GLY A 89 -0.19 13.95 14.13
C GLY A 89 -1.56 14.19 14.73
N LEU A 90 -1.76 13.68 15.91
CA LEU A 90 -2.94 13.88 16.72
C LEU A 90 -2.50 13.92 18.19
N GLY A 91 -3.14 14.73 18.99
CA GLY A 91 -2.88 14.80 20.42
C GLY A 91 -4.17 14.92 21.19
N PHE A 92 -4.10 14.64 22.47
CA PHE A 92 -5.14 14.96 23.43
C PHE A 92 -4.54 15.62 24.66
N GLU A 93 -5.34 16.43 25.33
CA GLU A 93 -4.97 17.16 26.51
C GLU A 93 -5.87 16.70 27.67
N VAL A 94 -5.26 16.53 28.84
CA VAL A 94 -5.94 16.15 30.08
C VAL A 94 -5.57 17.13 31.16
N THR A 95 -6.56 17.59 31.93
CA THR A 95 -6.31 18.46 33.08
C THR A 95 -5.55 17.70 34.15
N GLN A 96 -4.82 18.43 35.01
CA GLN A 96 -4.06 17.79 36.08
C GLN A 96 -4.99 17.06 37.05
N GLU A 97 -6.11 17.66 37.39
CA GLU A 97 -7.10 17.09 38.30
C GLU A 97 -7.70 15.79 37.73
N ALA A 98 -8.09 15.81 36.45
CA ALA A 98 -8.61 14.61 35.79
C ALA A 98 -7.56 13.47 35.71
N PHE A 99 -6.28 13.84 35.59
CA PHE A 99 -5.20 12.84 35.58
C PHE A 99 -4.95 12.25 36.97
N GLU A 100 -5.09 13.04 38.04
CA GLU A 100 -4.93 12.59 39.42
C GLU A 100 -6.13 11.75 39.88
N ASP A 101 -7.34 12.09 39.41
CA ASP A 101 -8.60 11.44 39.77
C ASP A 101 -9.00 10.30 38.82
N ASP A 102 -8.13 9.89 37.86
CA ASP A 102 -8.43 8.84 36.84
C ASP A 102 -8.59 7.46 37.51
N ALA A 103 -9.74 7.25 38.14
CA ALA A 103 -10.11 6.01 38.80
C ALA A 103 -10.47 4.87 37.81
N GLU A 104 -10.83 5.20 36.56
CA GLU A 104 -11.32 4.25 35.55
C GLU A 104 -10.29 3.93 34.45
N ASN A 105 -9.08 4.43 34.56
CA ASN A 105 -8.02 4.28 33.53
C ASN A 105 -8.42 4.81 32.15
N VAL A 106 -9.22 5.85 32.07
CA VAL A 106 -9.69 6.48 30.83
C VAL A 106 -8.50 7.01 30.02
N ILE A 107 -7.47 7.53 30.68
CA ILE A 107 -6.26 8.05 30.03
C ILE A 107 -5.50 6.93 29.32
N THR A 108 -5.45 5.74 29.89
CA THR A 108 -4.87 4.55 29.25
C THR A 108 -5.65 4.13 28.02
N GLN A 109 -6.99 4.20 28.06
CA GLN A 109 -7.85 3.93 26.92
C GLN A 109 -7.68 5.00 25.82
N ALA A 110 -7.57 6.28 26.19
CA ALA A 110 -7.32 7.37 25.25
C ALA A 110 -6.00 7.18 24.47
N GLY A 111 -4.95 6.68 25.13
CA GLY A 111 -3.71 6.28 24.47
C GLY A 111 -3.92 5.20 23.40
N THR A 112 -4.75 4.20 23.71
CA THR A 112 -5.11 3.16 22.73
C THR A 112 -5.85 3.76 21.53
N TRP A 113 -6.83 4.63 21.75
CA TRP A 113 -7.58 5.29 20.68
C TRP A 113 -6.69 6.19 19.80
N LEU A 114 -5.70 6.84 20.39
CA LEU A 114 -4.71 7.64 19.68
C LEU A 114 -3.86 6.75 18.73
N ALA A 115 -3.46 5.57 19.20
CA ALA A 115 -2.75 4.58 18.36
C ALA A 115 -3.63 4.07 17.21
N PHE A 116 -4.91 3.79 17.47
CA PHE A 116 -5.88 3.41 16.44
C PHE A 116 -6.06 4.51 15.40
N ALA A 117 -6.22 5.77 15.82
CA ALA A 117 -6.40 6.91 14.92
C ALA A 117 -5.21 7.07 13.97
N ALA A 118 -3.98 6.95 14.47
CA ALA A 118 -2.78 7.03 13.65
C ALA A 118 -2.71 5.88 12.63
N ARG A 119 -3.04 4.65 13.05
CA ARG A 119 -3.09 3.49 12.16
C ARG A 119 -4.19 3.60 11.13
N TYR A 120 -5.37 4.09 11.56
CA TYR A 120 -6.51 4.31 10.69
C TYR A 120 -6.15 5.24 9.53
N LEU A 121 -5.40 6.32 9.80
CA LEU A 121 -4.93 7.23 8.77
C LEU A 121 -3.94 6.57 7.80
N GLU A 122 -2.95 5.80 8.29
CA GLU A 122 -2.00 5.09 7.42
C GLU A 122 -2.71 4.16 6.44
N GLU A 123 -3.64 3.33 6.93
CA GLU A 123 -4.41 2.39 6.10
C GLU A 123 -5.31 3.10 5.09
N GLY A 124 -6.00 4.16 5.51
CA GLY A 124 -6.84 4.94 4.60
C GLY A 124 -6.03 5.62 3.50
N ARG A 125 -4.90 6.23 3.86
CA ARG A 125 -4.01 6.85 2.88
C ARG A 125 -3.36 5.82 1.95
N ALA A 126 -3.08 4.61 2.45
CA ALA A 126 -2.53 3.53 1.63
C ALA A 126 -3.55 2.94 0.63
N ALA A 127 -4.84 3.05 0.89
CA ALA A 127 -5.86 2.67 -0.08
C ALA A 127 -6.06 3.71 -1.20
N ASN A 128 -5.70 4.99 -0.97
CA ASN A 128 -5.95 6.07 -1.92
C ASN A 128 -5.35 5.85 -3.32
N PRO A 129 -4.12 5.33 -3.51
CA PRO A 129 -3.60 5.06 -4.84
C PRO A 129 -4.45 4.09 -5.66
N LEU A 130 -5.14 3.15 -5.00
CA LEU A 130 -6.08 2.25 -5.67
C LEU A 130 -7.43 2.93 -5.89
N ASN A 131 -8.01 3.57 -4.87
CA ASN A 131 -9.29 4.27 -4.96
C ASN A 131 -9.28 5.39 -6.02
N ASN A 132 -8.17 6.11 -6.14
CA ASN A 132 -7.99 7.21 -7.09
C ASN A 132 -7.23 6.80 -8.35
N GLY A 133 -6.92 5.53 -8.50
CA GLY A 133 -6.02 5.01 -9.54
C GLY A 133 -6.56 5.13 -10.95
N PHE A 134 -7.87 5.31 -11.12
CA PHE A 134 -8.52 5.55 -12.41
C PHE A 134 -8.66 7.04 -12.76
N GLY A 135 -8.29 7.94 -11.85
CA GLY A 135 -8.48 9.39 -12.02
C GLY A 135 -7.29 10.21 -11.56
N THR A 136 -7.28 10.62 -10.29
CA THR A 136 -6.36 11.64 -9.76
C THR A 136 -5.00 11.11 -9.31
N GLU A 137 -4.86 9.82 -9.03
CA GLU A 137 -3.54 9.23 -8.78
C GLU A 137 -2.83 9.03 -10.11
N THR A 138 -1.74 9.79 -10.33
CA THR A 138 -1.02 9.81 -11.60
C THR A 138 0.34 9.12 -11.49
N THR A 139 0.70 8.41 -12.54
CA THR A 139 2.05 7.90 -12.77
C THR A 139 2.94 8.99 -13.40
N PRO A 140 4.25 8.79 -13.47
CA PRO A 140 5.17 9.81 -13.99
C PRO A 140 4.97 10.20 -15.46
N ASP A 141 4.25 9.41 -16.24
CA ASP A 141 3.83 9.73 -17.61
C ASP A 141 2.70 10.77 -17.68
N GLY A 142 2.17 11.19 -16.51
CA GLY A 142 1.09 12.17 -16.40
C GLY A 142 -0.33 11.59 -16.50
N LEU A 143 -0.45 10.28 -16.72
CA LEU A 143 -1.72 9.57 -16.82
C LEU A 143 -2.11 8.93 -15.49
N SER A 144 -3.39 8.53 -15.36
CA SER A 144 -3.87 7.80 -14.18
C SER A 144 -3.14 6.48 -14.01
N LEU A 145 -3.02 6.00 -12.77
CA LEU A 145 -2.31 4.75 -12.44
C LEU A 145 -2.82 3.55 -13.25
N PHE A 146 -4.13 3.45 -13.44
CA PHE A 146 -4.76 2.45 -14.31
C PHE A 146 -5.29 3.12 -15.55
N ASN A 147 -4.65 2.85 -16.68
CA ASN A 147 -4.97 3.49 -17.94
C ASN A 147 -4.88 2.49 -19.12
N THR A 148 -5.61 2.78 -20.18
CA THR A 148 -5.61 1.97 -21.42
C THR A 148 -4.53 2.40 -22.40
N ALA A 149 -3.79 3.49 -22.15
CA ALA A 149 -2.83 4.05 -23.10
C ALA A 149 -1.69 4.82 -22.41
N HIS A 150 -0.92 4.17 -21.52
CA HIS A 150 0.30 4.74 -20.96
C HIS A 150 1.32 5.07 -22.04
N ILE A 151 1.93 6.25 -21.95
CA ILE A 151 2.87 6.75 -22.96
C ILE A 151 4.28 6.24 -22.63
N LEU A 152 4.91 5.57 -23.58
CA LEU A 152 6.28 5.07 -23.46
C LEU A 152 7.29 6.11 -23.97
N LYS A 153 8.41 6.29 -23.28
CA LYS A 153 9.48 7.21 -23.71
C LYS A 153 10.16 6.78 -25.01
N GLY A 154 10.18 5.48 -25.29
CA GLY A 154 10.68 4.90 -26.54
C GLY A 154 9.70 5.01 -27.71
N GLY A 155 8.46 5.46 -27.46
CA GLY A 155 7.37 5.54 -28.41
C GLY A 155 6.35 4.40 -28.27
N GLY A 156 5.11 4.69 -28.68
CA GLY A 156 3.99 3.77 -28.51
C GLY A 156 3.29 3.89 -27.17
N THR A 157 2.35 2.98 -26.94
CA THR A 157 1.52 2.93 -25.74
C THR A 157 1.48 1.53 -25.16
N ALA A 158 1.14 1.46 -23.87
CA ALA A 158 0.92 0.23 -23.13
C ALA A 158 -0.31 0.39 -22.24
N LYS A 159 -0.88 -0.69 -21.75
CA LYS A 159 -2.07 -0.64 -20.88
C LYS A 159 -1.92 -1.53 -19.64
N ASN A 160 -2.60 -1.12 -18.59
CA ASN A 160 -2.77 -1.90 -17.37
C ASN A 160 -4.22 -1.84 -16.84
N ARG A 161 -5.15 -1.62 -17.74
CA ARG A 161 -6.60 -1.59 -17.53
C ARG A 161 -7.28 -2.33 -18.66
N LEU A 162 -8.42 -2.99 -18.39
CA LEU A 162 -9.27 -3.53 -19.45
C LEU A 162 -9.71 -2.42 -20.40
N SER A 163 -9.85 -2.73 -21.69
CA SER A 163 -10.36 -1.76 -22.70
C SER A 163 -11.81 -1.37 -22.41
N THR A 164 -12.58 -2.27 -21.81
CA THR A 164 -13.92 -2.04 -21.25
C THR A 164 -13.88 -2.61 -19.83
N ASP A 165 -14.26 -1.81 -18.85
CA ASP A 165 -14.30 -2.27 -17.47
C ASP A 165 -15.29 -3.41 -17.32
N ALA A 166 -14.99 -4.35 -16.44
CA ALA A 166 -15.79 -5.54 -16.22
C ALA A 166 -15.70 -5.99 -14.77
N ASP A 167 -16.80 -6.53 -14.26
CA ASP A 167 -16.88 -7.15 -12.95
C ASP A 167 -15.91 -8.33 -12.81
N LEU A 168 -15.58 -8.66 -11.57
CA LEU A 168 -14.70 -9.79 -11.28
C LEU A 168 -15.36 -11.11 -11.67
N SER A 169 -14.82 -11.73 -12.70
CA SER A 169 -15.25 -13.04 -13.22
C SER A 169 -14.02 -13.85 -13.66
N ALA A 170 -14.20 -15.14 -13.90
CA ALA A 170 -13.13 -15.99 -14.43
C ALA A 170 -12.63 -15.48 -15.80
N SER A 171 -13.54 -15.01 -16.66
CA SER A 171 -13.22 -14.48 -17.99
C SER A 171 -12.51 -13.14 -17.93
N SER A 172 -12.97 -12.17 -17.13
CA SER A 172 -12.33 -10.87 -16.98
C SER A 172 -10.95 -10.99 -16.33
N LEU A 173 -10.79 -11.88 -15.35
CA LEU A 173 -9.51 -12.16 -14.72
C LEU A 173 -8.53 -12.83 -15.70
N ALA A 174 -9.00 -13.78 -16.52
CA ALA A 174 -8.18 -14.41 -17.57
C ALA A 174 -7.75 -13.37 -18.62
N GLN A 175 -8.65 -12.48 -19.05
CA GLN A 175 -8.30 -11.39 -19.98
C GLN A 175 -7.25 -10.44 -19.39
N ALA A 176 -7.40 -10.03 -18.13
CA ALA A 176 -6.41 -9.22 -17.43
C ALA A 176 -5.02 -9.89 -17.38
N MET A 177 -4.98 -11.22 -17.15
CA MET A 177 -3.73 -11.98 -17.18
C MET A 177 -3.10 -12.01 -18.59
N ILE A 178 -3.90 -12.09 -19.64
CA ILE A 178 -3.42 -12.02 -21.03
C ILE A 178 -2.86 -10.62 -21.30
N ASP A 179 -3.63 -9.57 -20.98
CA ASP A 179 -3.25 -8.18 -21.19
C ASP A 179 -1.95 -7.83 -20.46
N THR A 180 -1.75 -8.36 -19.25
CA THR A 180 -0.48 -8.14 -18.51
C THR A 180 0.74 -8.79 -19.17
N GLN A 181 0.55 -9.79 -20.00
CA GLN A 181 1.65 -10.47 -20.71
C GLN A 181 1.88 -9.91 -22.12
N THR A 182 0.84 -9.34 -22.76
CA THR A 182 0.90 -8.84 -24.15
C THR A 182 1.07 -7.34 -24.23
N ASP A 183 0.50 -6.59 -23.29
CA ASP A 183 0.36 -5.14 -23.39
C ASP A 183 1.12 -4.36 -22.30
N GLN A 184 1.60 -4.99 -21.24
CA GLN A 184 2.53 -4.34 -20.33
C GLN A 184 3.93 -4.32 -20.92
N LYS A 185 4.44 -3.12 -21.17
CA LYS A 185 5.74 -2.89 -21.81
C LYS A 185 6.58 -1.95 -20.95
N ASP A 186 7.89 -2.08 -21.08
CA ASP A 186 8.84 -1.15 -20.47
C ASP A 186 8.93 0.16 -21.29
N GLU A 187 9.74 1.10 -20.82
CA GLU A 187 9.93 2.40 -21.48
C GLU A 187 10.54 2.31 -22.88
N ALA A 188 11.16 1.20 -23.26
CA ALA A 188 11.70 0.95 -24.61
C ALA A 188 10.68 0.26 -25.54
N GLY A 189 9.55 -0.22 -24.98
CA GLY A 189 8.52 -0.96 -25.71
C GLY A 189 8.68 -2.48 -25.66
N HIS A 190 9.64 -3.02 -24.91
CA HIS A 190 9.77 -4.46 -24.71
C HIS A 190 8.71 -4.94 -23.73
N LEU A 191 8.25 -6.17 -23.91
CA LEU A 191 7.32 -6.80 -22.98
C LEU A 191 7.91 -6.85 -21.57
N ALA A 192 7.10 -6.49 -20.57
CA ALA A 192 7.49 -6.59 -19.17
C ALA A 192 7.79 -8.05 -18.78
N ALA A 193 8.66 -8.23 -17.79
CA ALA A 193 9.00 -9.57 -17.31
C ALA A 193 7.74 -10.33 -16.86
N PRO A 194 7.60 -11.63 -17.20
CA PRO A 194 6.43 -12.41 -16.88
C PRO A 194 6.22 -12.50 -15.36
N ILE A 195 4.99 -12.24 -14.93
CA ILE A 195 4.59 -12.30 -13.53
C ILE A 195 3.93 -13.65 -13.26
N THR A 196 4.50 -14.43 -12.34
CA THR A 196 4.03 -15.78 -11.99
C THR A 196 3.17 -15.82 -10.74
N SER A 197 3.28 -14.81 -9.88
CA SER A 197 2.52 -14.68 -8.63
C SER A 197 1.77 -13.35 -8.63
N TRP A 198 0.49 -13.40 -8.30
CA TRP A 198 -0.39 -12.23 -8.26
C TRP A 198 -1.03 -12.07 -6.90
N LYS A 199 -1.22 -10.82 -6.50
CA LYS A 199 -2.05 -10.40 -5.38
C LYS A 199 -3.31 -9.79 -5.95
N LEU A 200 -4.44 -10.40 -5.64
CA LEU A 200 -5.76 -9.89 -5.99
C LEU A 200 -6.27 -9.06 -4.82
N VAL A 201 -6.26 -7.73 -4.98
CA VAL A 201 -6.73 -6.78 -3.97
C VAL A 201 -8.16 -6.39 -4.32
N ILE A 202 -9.08 -6.63 -3.39
CA ILE A 202 -10.53 -6.50 -3.59
C ILE A 202 -11.22 -5.86 -2.38
N PRO A 203 -12.39 -5.23 -2.59
CA PRO A 203 -13.30 -4.85 -1.51
C PRO A 203 -13.96 -6.08 -0.87
N PRO A 204 -14.51 -5.96 0.35
CA PRO A 204 -15.21 -7.07 1.02
C PRO A 204 -16.38 -7.66 0.22
N ALA A 205 -17.04 -6.86 -0.61
CA ALA A 205 -18.16 -7.31 -1.44
C ALA A 205 -17.77 -8.43 -2.42
N LEU A 206 -16.54 -8.44 -2.90
CA LEU A 206 -16.02 -9.41 -3.87
C LEU A 206 -15.33 -10.62 -3.24
N GLU A 207 -15.22 -10.72 -1.92
CA GLU A 207 -14.44 -11.75 -1.22
C GLU A 207 -14.87 -13.17 -1.62
N PHE A 208 -16.16 -13.50 -1.53
CA PHE A 208 -16.66 -14.82 -1.88
C PHE A 208 -16.56 -15.13 -3.38
N THR A 209 -16.70 -14.12 -4.23
CA THR A 209 -16.54 -14.28 -5.67
C THR A 209 -15.09 -14.56 -6.03
N ALA A 210 -14.15 -13.83 -5.43
CA ALA A 210 -12.72 -14.05 -5.62
C ALA A 210 -12.29 -15.45 -5.14
N ASP A 211 -12.73 -15.86 -3.95
CA ASP A 211 -12.41 -17.19 -3.42
C ASP A 211 -12.89 -18.30 -4.36
N ARG A 212 -14.12 -18.19 -4.85
CA ARG A 212 -14.68 -19.15 -5.82
C ARG A 212 -13.90 -19.21 -7.12
N ILE A 213 -13.44 -18.07 -7.66
CA ILE A 213 -12.69 -18.03 -8.91
C ILE A 213 -11.27 -18.57 -8.73
N VAL A 214 -10.58 -18.19 -7.66
CA VAL A 214 -9.16 -18.46 -7.46
C VAL A 214 -8.92 -19.84 -6.82
N ASN A 215 -9.77 -20.26 -5.89
CA ASN A 215 -9.56 -21.46 -5.08
C ASN A 215 -10.36 -22.70 -5.57
N SER A 216 -11.36 -22.52 -6.42
CA SER A 216 -12.12 -23.66 -6.97
C SER A 216 -11.22 -24.58 -7.78
N VAL A 217 -11.40 -25.89 -7.63
CA VAL A 217 -10.69 -26.92 -8.42
C VAL A 217 -11.27 -27.02 -9.82
N LEU A 218 -12.58 -26.89 -9.94
CA LEU A 218 -13.34 -26.93 -11.19
C LEU A 218 -13.78 -25.51 -11.55
N LEU A 219 -13.98 -25.28 -12.85
CA LEU A 219 -14.43 -23.97 -13.35
C LEU A 219 -15.87 -23.70 -12.88
N PRO A 220 -16.10 -22.62 -12.11
CA PRO A 220 -17.44 -22.31 -11.62
C PRO A 220 -18.39 -21.99 -12.78
N GLY A 221 -19.59 -22.61 -12.78
CA GLY A 221 -20.64 -22.31 -13.75
C GLY A 221 -20.60 -23.12 -15.06
N THR A 222 -19.74 -24.14 -15.16
CA THR A 222 -19.73 -25.07 -16.30
C THR A 222 -20.36 -26.43 -15.90
N ALA A 223 -21.07 -27.05 -16.83
CA ALA A 223 -21.67 -28.37 -16.63
C ALA A 223 -20.67 -29.52 -16.80
N ASP A 224 -19.55 -29.27 -17.47
CA ASP A 224 -18.62 -30.29 -17.96
C ASP A 224 -17.47 -30.63 -16.99
N ASN A 225 -17.51 -30.13 -15.74
CA ASN A 225 -16.47 -30.37 -14.71
C ASN A 225 -15.05 -29.99 -15.18
N ASP A 226 -14.92 -28.96 -16.00
CA ASP A 226 -13.63 -28.49 -16.50
C ASP A 226 -12.71 -28.04 -15.37
N ARG A 227 -11.42 -28.32 -15.53
CA ARG A 227 -10.39 -27.86 -14.59
C ARG A 227 -10.30 -26.33 -14.61
N ASN A 228 -10.23 -25.70 -13.43
CA ASN A 228 -9.99 -24.26 -13.32
C ASN A 228 -8.53 -23.92 -13.68
N PRO A 229 -8.27 -23.28 -14.84
CA PRO A 229 -6.93 -22.92 -15.26
C PRO A 229 -6.34 -21.77 -14.42
N ILE A 230 -7.15 -20.87 -13.89
CA ILE A 230 -6.71 -19.71 -13.08
C ILE A 230 -5.93 -20.21 -11.87
N LYS A 231 -6.48 -21.16 -11.12
CA LYS A 231 -5.83 -21.77 -9.95
C LYS A 231 -4.52 -22.48 -10.31
N SER A 232 -4.47 -23.16 -11.46
CA SER A 232 -3.35 -24.01 -11.79
C SER A 232 -2.16 -23.30 -12.44
N LEU A 233 -2.38 -22.18 -13.11
CA LEU A 233 -1.37 -21.48 -13.88
C LEU A 233 -0.57 -20.46 -13.07
N ARG A 234 -1.12 -19.94 -11.98
CA ARG A 234 -0.50 -18.86 -11.20
C ARG A 234 -0.67 -19.07 -9.70
N THR A 235 0.21 -18.44 -8.92
CA THR A 235 0.06 -18.36 -7.47
C THR A 235 -0.72 -17.10 -7.13
N TRP A 236 -1.76 -17.24 -6.31
CA TRP A 236 -2.68 -16.18 -5.91
C TRP A 236 -2.61 -15.91 -4.42
N ASP A 237 -2.64 -14.64 -4.07
CA ASP A 237 -2.85 -14.15 -2.70
C ASP A 237 -4.02 -13.16 -2.73
N VAL A 238 -5.15 -13.57 -2.18
CA VAL A 238 -6.37 -12.72 -2.14
C VAL A 238 -6.28 -11.83 -0.91
N ILE A 239 -6.32 -10.52 -1.13
CA ILE A 239 -6.22 -9.50 -0.09
C ILE A 239 -7.50 -8.67 -0.07
N VAL A 240 -8.31 -8.89 0.95
CA VAL A 240 -9.52 -8.09 1.18
C VAL A 240 -9.11 -6.79 1.87
N ASN A 241 -9.43 -5.65 1.24
CA ASN A 241 -9.17 -4.34 1.79
C ASN A 241 -10.49 -3.57 2.01
N PRO A 242 -10.95 -3.45 3.26
CA PRO A 242 -12.22 -2.76 3.56
C PRO A 242 -12.17 -1.24 3.38
N ARG A 243 -11.03 -0.69 2.96
CA ARG A 243 -10.85 0.73 2.68
C ARG A 243 -10.98 1.09 1.21
N LEU A 244 -11.24 0.12 0.36
CA LEU A 244 -11.64 0.37 -1.01
C LEU A 244 -13.06 0.96 -1.02
N THR A 245 -13.24 2.06 -1.73
CA THR A 245 -14.50 2.81 -1.76
C THR A 245 -15.44 2.29 -2.82
N ASP A 246 -14.88 1.74 -3.89
CA ASP A 246 -15.64 1.11 -4.96
C ASP A 246 -15.85 -0.37 -4.61
N THR A 247 -17.11 -0.82 -4.69
CA THR A 247 -17.51 -2.18 -4.32
C THR A 247 -17.28 -3.21 -5.41
N ASP A 248 -17.05 -2.76 -6.65
CA ASP A 248 -16.96 -3.62 -7.84
C ASP A 248 -15.53 -3.59 -8.43
N ALA A 249 -14.73 -2.61 -8.03
CA ALA A 249 -13.35 -2.50 -8.48
C ALA A 249 -12.47 -3.63 -7.94
N TRP A 250 -11.59 -4.15 -8.78
CA TRP A 250 -10.61 -5.14 -8.39
C TRP A 250 -9.25 -4.87 -9.04
N PHE A 251 -8.19 -5.25 -8.34
CA PHE A 251 -6.83 -4.90 -8.69
C PHE A 251 -5.91 -6.12 -8.62
N LEU A 252 -5.05 -6.26 -9.63
CA LEU A 252 -3.94 -7.21 -9.62
C LEU A 252 -2.63 -6.46 -9.36
N ILE A 253 -1.85 -6.98 -8.44
CA ILE A 253 -0.53 -6.45 -8.11
C ILE A 253 0.44 -7.62 -8.14
N ALA A 254 1.60 -7.43 -8.78
CA ALA A 254 2.63 -8.46 -8.82
C ALA A 254 3.01 -8.93 -7.41
N GLY A 255 3.10 -10.23 -7.22
CA GLY A 255 3.44 -10.83 -5.92
C GLY A 255 4.83 -10.43 -5.45
N ASN A 256 5.78 -10.30 -6.39
CA ASN A 256 7.13 -9.83 -6.09
C ASN A 256 7.15 -8.29 -6.06
N LYS A 257 7.54 -7.74 -4.92
CA LYS A 257 7.62 -6.29 -4.66
C LYS A 257 8.58 -5.53 -5.59
N SER A 258 9.53 -6.21 -6.22
CA SER A 258 10.43 -5.59 -7.21
C SER A 258 9.80 -5.41 -8.58
N GLN A 259 8.67 -6.06 -8.87
CA GLN A 259 8.01 -6.05 -10.17
C GLN A 259 6.89 -5.00 -10.29
N HIS A 260 6.59 -4.25 -9.22
CA HIS A 260 5.57 -3.20 -9.26
C HIS A 260 6.05 -1.91 -8.60
N GLY A 261 5.41 -0.79 -8.97
CA GLY A 261 5.79 0.56 -8.55
C GLY A 261 5.12 1.08 -7.28
N LEU A 262 4.17 0.35 -6.69
CA LEU A 262 3.47 0.80 -5.48
C LEU A 262 4.44 0.86 -4.29
N THR A 263 4.69 2.05 -3.78
CA THR A 263 5.68 2.27 -2.72
C THR A 263 5.12 3.12 -1.59
N PHE A 264 5.41 2.70 -0.37
CA PHE A 264 5.15 3.41 0.86
C PHE A 264 6.49 3.79 1.50
N TYR A 265 6.84 5.07 1.49
CA TYR A 265 8.02 5.58 2.17
C TYR A 265 7.66 6.04 3.59
N ARG A 266 8.33 5.45 4.58
CA ARG A 266 8.19 5.83 5.98
C ARG A 266 9.39 6.67 6.40
N ARG A 267 9.15 7.97 6.59
CA ARG A 267 10.18 8.90 7.07
C ARG A 267 10.31 8.86 8.59
N ILE A 268 9.20 8.96 9.28
CA ILE A 268 9.09 8.82 10.73
C ILE A 268 7.99 7.81 11.01
N PRO A 269 8.27 6.71 11.71
CA PRO A 269 7.22 5.76 12.11
C PRO A 269 6.24 6.44 13.06
N ILE A 270 5.09 5.82 13.30
CA ILE A 270 4.17 6.29 14.33
C ILE A 270 4.92 6.29 15.66
N THR A 271 5.17 7.47 16.19
CA THR A 271 5.83 7.70 17.47
C THR A 271 4.86 8.42 18.39
N VAL A 272 4.87 8.02 19.64
CA VAL A 272 4.21 8.73 20.73
C VAL A 272 5.27 9.59 21.38
N GLU A 273 5.03 10.88 21.43
CA GLU A 273 5.92 11.80 22.13
C GLU A 273 5.67 11.68 23.64
N PRO A 274 6.71 11.89 24.46
CA PRO A 274 6.55 11.89 25.91
C PRO A 274 5.46 12.90 26.32
N MET A 275 4.77 12.58 27.41
CA MET A 275 3.79 13.48 28.00
C MET A 275 4.47 14.78 28.41
N ASP A 276 3.97 15.90 27.90
CA ASP A 276 4.45 17.24 28.24
C ASP A 276 3.44 17.93 29.14
N LYS A 277 3.95 18.83 30.00
CA LYS A 277 3.09 19.66 30.89
C LYS A 277 3.08 21.08 30.38
N ASP A 278 1.88 21.62 30.14
CA ASP A 278 1.72 23.04 29.91
C ASP A 278 2.18 23.82 31.17
N PRO A 279 3.18 24.69 31.05
CA PRO A 279 3.69 25.42 32.20
C PRO A 279 2.64 26.36 32.85
N LYS A 280 1.60 26.76 32.13
CA LYS A 280 0.56 27.68 32.60
C LYS A 280 -0.60 26.95 33.29
N THR A 281 -1.16 25.95 32.62
CA THR A 281 -2.36 25.23 33.08
C THR A 281 -2.03 23.98 33.89
N LYS A 282 -0.78 23.48 33.79
CA LYS A 282 -0.33 22.18 34.30
C LYS A 282 -1.01 20.99 33.63
N ASN A 283 -1.83 21.23 32.62
CA ASN A 283 -2.44 20.18 31.83
C ASN A 283 -1.37 19.29 31.18
N ARG A 284 -1.71 18.03 30.98
CA ARG A 284 -0.83 17.05 30.35
C ARG A 284 -1.25 16.85 28.90
N ILE A 285 -0.28 16.95 27.99
CA ILE A 285 -0.47 16.83 26.56
C ILE A 285 0.28 15.60 26.07
N ILE A 286 -0.42 14.73 25.33
CA ILE A 286 0.15 13.55 24.70
C ILE A 286 -0.10 13.65 23.22
N THR A 287 0.95 13.52 22.42
CA THR A 287 0.87 13.63 20.97
C THR A 287 1.43 12.40 20.28
N THR A 288 0.85 12.07 19.12
CA THR A 288 1.47 11.15 18.16
C THR A 288 1.93 11.94 16.95
N ARG A 289 3.02 11.48 16.39
CA ARG A 289 3.56 12.02 15.15
C ARG A 289 4.05 10.90 14.26
N HIS A 290 3.76 11.02 12.96
CA HIS A 290 4.34 10.17 11.93
C HIS A 290 4.49 10.94 10.63
N ARG A 291 5.41 10.49 9.78
CA ARG A 291 5.68 11.15 8.51
C ARG A 291 5.95 10.12 7.43
N PHE A 292 5.21 10.20 6.31
CA PHE A 292 5.27 9.22 5.25
C PHE A 292 4.86 9.83 3.89
N SER A 293 5.11 9.09 2.82
CA SER A 293 4.57 9.36 1.48
C SER A 293 4.20 8.05 0.80
N ILE A 294 3.21 8.09 -0.07
CA ILE A 294 2.64 6.92 -0.75
C ILE A 294 2.40 7.29 -2.20
N GLY A 295 2.49 6.31 -3.08
CA GLY A 295 2.14 6.46 -4.49
C GLY A 295 2.75 5.35 -5.35
N ALA A 296 2.61 5.52 -6.66
CA ALA A 296 3.18 4.64 -7.67
C ALA A 296 4.23 5.40 -8.49
N TRP A 297 5.41 4.82 -8.69
CA TRP A 297 6.43 5.37 -9.58
C TRP A 297 6.43 4.70 -10.96
N THR A 298 5.72 3.60 -11.11
CA THR A 298 5.43 2.95 -12.39
C THR A 298 4.09 2.22 -12.29
N TRP A 299 3.43 2.07 -13.40
CA TRP A 299 2.21 1.30 -13.58
C TRP A 299 2.47 -0.18 -13.88
N ILE A 300 3.71 -0.53 -14.28
CA ILE A 300 4.11 -1.92 -14.58
C ILE A 300 3.92 -2.80 -13.34
N GLY A 301 3.45 -4.03 -13.55
CA GLY A 301 3.18 -4.97 -12.48
C GLY A 301 1.92 -4.67 -11.66
N THR A 302 1.10 -3.71 -12.12
CA THR A 302 -0.23 -3.44 -11.58
C THR A 302 -1.27 -3.51 -12.69
N PHE A 303 -2.47 -3.90 -12.38
CA PHE A 303 -3.62 -3.92 -13.28
C PHE A 303 -4.89 -3.62 -12.50
N GLY A 304 -5.84 -2.91 -13.08
CA GLY A 304 -7.07 -2.57 -12.37
C GLY A 304 -8.25 -2.35 -13.31
N THR A 305 -9.45 -2.55 -12.78
CA THR A 305 -10.72 -2.22 -13.43
C THR A 305 -11.72 -1.77 -12.39
N GLN A 306 -12.63 -0.87 -12.77
CA GLN A 306 -13.66 -0.32 -11.88
C GLN A 306 -14.87 -1.24 -11.70
N GLY A 307 -14.95 -2.34 -12.48
CA GLY A 307 -16.20 -3.08 -12.64
C GLY A 307 -17.09 -2.46 -13.71
N ALA A 308 -18.29 -2.99 -13.92
CA ALA A 308 -19.26 -2.56 -14.93
C ALA A 308 -20.54 -2.00 -14.32
#